data_33e45f434d30ad2936aaa100c392bdbf
#
_entry.id   33e45f434d30ad2936aaa100c392bdbf
#
_cell.length_a   1.000
_cell.length_b   1.000
_cell.length_c   1.000
_cell.angle_alpha   90.00
_cell.angle_beta   90.00
_cell.angle_gamma   90.00
#
_symmetry.space_group_name_H-M   'P 1'
#
loop_
_entity.id
_entity.type
_entity.pdbx_description
1 polymer ?
#
loop_
_entity_poly.entity_id
_entity_poly.type
_entity_poly.pdbx_seq_one_letter_code
_entity_poly.pdbx_strand_id
1 'polypeptide(L)'
;MTGPKERKQMKVGMAQIKPIKADLLTNVARIRAMIDESVDDIDLMVFSETNLSGYFLEGGVSEVALTVDSLIESLGRPPENCPDIVLGFYEDHIDGPFNSVAYFEPGLEQFNLKHVHRKLFLPTYGVFDEARFVRPGKELSSFPTKHGMMGLLICEDMWHSLPSTILALQGAEVIIGVSASPARDFKRDGRGLPGNLKRWDALIPSIAIEHGVFVVVSQLVGSEAGKIFPGGSIASSPDGSIIGRSPLMEEGVTSVIIDTEEIYRLRAKTPLLSDLQGVLPMLCKSLIETIDPNPQDEPWMEHHHRKLPKPSGTKRQPETYAIPGAEHIFDLDLELVEKVLVEFVRDEFNRNRGFGKAVIGLSGGVDSSVALYLAVSALGPENVIGVKMPYSTSSDESLEHADLVLKATMAQERMVDVSRPIDSYIQRYEEDLSPLRRGNLAARFRSLVLFDQSAKENALPLGTGNKSERLLGYYTWHADDSPPINPIGDLYKSQVWELARHLGVPSVIVDKPASADLVAGVNDEDELGISYEQADPILYWLLEGYSPEELKRNGFPDTNVELVWRRLSQTHWKRELPTVAMMSSTAIGEFYLRPKDF
;
A
#
# COMPACT_ATOMS: atom_id res chain seq x y z
N MET A 1 -3.92 30.83 -46.20
CA MET A 1 -4.44 31.40 -44.94
C MET A 1 -5.31 30.36 -44.32
N THR A 2 -4.78 29.55 -43.41
CA THR A 2 -5.56 28.63 -42.60
C THR A 2 -6.27 29.43 -41.54
N GLY A 3 -7.61 29.32 -41.45
CA GLY A 3 -8.42 29.97 -40.44
C GLY A 3 -7.93 29.70 -39.02
N PRO A 4 -8.34 30.46 -38.01
CA PRO A 4 -7.92 30.22 -36.65
C PRO A 4 -8.28 28.77 -36.27
N LYS A 5 -7.26 27.95 -35.95
CA LYS A 5 -7.50 26.63 -35.35
C LYS A 5 -8.32 26.86 -34.06
N GLU A 6 -9.47 26.24 -33.95
CA GLU A 6 -10.22 26.21 -32.71
C GLU A 6 -9.27 25.80 -31.56
N ARG A 7 -9.25 26.58 -30.49
CA ARG A 7 -8.50 26.24 -29.28
C ARG A 7 -8.99 24.88 -28.77
N LYS A 8 -8.13 23.88 -28.87
CA LYS A 8 -8.44 22.54 -28.34
C LYS A 8 -8.06 22.47 -26.86
N GLN A 9 -8.93 23.01 -26.03
CA GLN A 9 -8.88 22.71 -24.61
C GLN A 9 -9.64 21.41 -24.36
N MET A 10 -9.06 20.53 -23.56
CA MET A 10 -9.62 19.25 -23.13
C MET A 10 -9.70 19.23 -21.62
N LYS A 11 -10.85 18.91 -21.06
CA LYS A 11 -11.02 18.69 -19.62
C LYS A 11 -10.86 17.22 -19.30
N VAL A 12 -9.80 16.89 -18.55
CA VAL A 12 -9.46 15.53 -18.16
C VAL A 12 -9.83 15.29 -16.70
N GLY A 13 -10.60 14.25 -16.42
CA GLY A 13 -10.95 13.79 -15.09
C GLY A 13 -10.06 12.63 -14.65
N MET A 14 -9.33 12.81 -13.56
CA MET A 14 -8.59 11.74 -12.87
C MET A 14 -9.52 11.09 -11.86
N ALA A 15 -9.98 9.88 -12.16
CA ALA A 15 -10.95 9.16 -11.36
C ALA A 15 -10.26 8.22 -10.36
N GLN A 16 -10.49 8.45 -9.08
CA GLN A 16 -10.07 7.59 -7.98
C GLN A 16 -11.26 6.78 -7.48
N ILE A 17 -11.17 5.47 -7.54
CA ILE A 17 -12.20 4.55 -7.04
C ILE A 17 -11.53 3.46 -6.21
N LYS A 18 -12.20 3.04 -5.12
CA LYS A 18 -11.78 1.91 -4.28
C LYS A 18 -12.40 0.63 -4.85
N PRO A 19 -11.71 -0.18 -5.65
CA PRO A 19 -12.32 -1.39 -6.20
C PRO A 19 -12.66 -2.39 -5.10
N ILE A 20 -13.75 -3.11 -5.29
CA ILE A 20 -14.03 -4.30 -4.49
C ILE A 20 -13.23 -5.43 -5.11
N LYS A 21 -12.34 -6.02 -4.33
CA LYS A 21 -11.40 -7.03 -4.80
C LYS A 21 -12.13 -8.19 -5.51
N ALA A 22 -11.74 -8.47 -6.74
CA ALA A 22 -12.26 -9.53 -7.62
C ALA A 22 -13.78 -9.46 -7.92
N ASP A 23 -14.48 -8.37 -7.61
CA ASP A 23 -15.90 -8.19 -7.93
C ASP A 23 -16.08 -7.31 -9.17
N LEU A 24 -15.89 -7.91 -10.34
CA LEU A 24 -15.97 -7.21 -11.63
C LEU A 24 -17.34 -6.53 -11.85
N LEU A 25 -18.43 -7.21 -11.48
CA LEU A 25 -19.78 -6.69 -11.73
C LEU A 25 -20.05 -5.40 -10.95
N THR A 26 -19.74 -5.41 -9.66
CA THR A 26 -19.91 -4.23 -8.82
C THR A 26 -18.96 -3.11 -9.23
N ASN A 27 -17.71 -3.42 -9.56
CA ASN A 27 -16.73 -2.42 -9.97
C ASN A 27 -17.12 -1.76 -11.31
N VAL A 28 -17.58 -2.54 -12.30
CA VAL A 28 -18.10 -2.00 -13.57
C VAL A 28 -19.30 -1.10 -13.32
N ALA A 29 -20.25 -1.49 -12.46
CA ALA A 29 -21.41 -0.67 -12.13
C ALA A 29 -21.01 0.68 -11.50
N ARG A 30 -20.00 0.67 -10.61
CA ARG A 30 -19.45 1.89 -9.98
C ARG A 30 -18.72 2.78 -10.97
N ILE A 31 -17.93 2.21 -11.87
CA ILE A 31 -17.28 2.94 -12.98
C ILE A 31 -18.33 3.60 -13.84
N ARG A 32 -19.39 2.88 -14.23
CA ARG A 32 -20.50 3.44 -15.02
C ARG A 32 -21.19 4.59 -14.30
N ALA A 33 -21.51 4.44 -13.02
CA ALA A 33 -22.11 5.51 -12.23
C ALA A 33 -21.25 6.78 -12.24
N MET A 34 -19.92 6.64 -12.10
CA MET A 34 -19.00 7.77 -12.14
C MET A 34 -18.90 8.41 -13.54
N ILE A 35 -19.01 7.61 -14.61
CA ILE A 35 -19.10 8.11 -15.99
C ILE A 35 -20.41 8.90 -16.15
N ASP A 36 -21.54 8.35 -15.73
CA ASP A 36 -22.86 8.98 -15.84
C ASP A 36 -22.94 10.33 -15.09
N GLU A 37 -22.27 10.43 -13.94
CA GLU A 37 -22.17 11.67 -13.14
C GLU A 37 -21.28 12.74 -13.79
N SER A 38 -20.44 12.36 -14.76
CA SER A 38 -19.42 13.22 -15.38
C SER A 38 -19.75 13.61 -16.83
N VAL A 39 -20.89 13.19 -17.36
CA VAL A 39 -21.34 13.61 -18.70
C VAL A 39 -21.49 15.13 -18.76
N ASP A 40 -21.23 15.70 -19.93
CA ASP A 40 -21.26 17.15 -20.19
C ASP A 40 -20.17 17.99 -19.47
N ASP A 41 -19.40 17.42 -18.53
CA ASP A 41 -18.38 18.17 -17.77
C ASP A 41 -16.93 17.71 -18.08
N ILE A 42 -16.73 16.47 -18.51
CA ILE A 42 -15.43 15.87 -18.75
C ILE A 42 -15.32 15.40 -20.20
N ASP A 43 -14.19 15.67 -20.86
CA ASP A 43 -13.91 15.21 -22.22
C ASP A 43 -13.21 13.83 -22.24
N LEU A 44 -12.35 13.57 -21.23
CA LEU A 44 -11.62 12.33 -21.05
C LEU A 44 -11.57 11.94 -19.58
N MET A 45 -12.02 10.74 -19.23
CA MET A 45 -11.93 10.20 -17.88
C MET A 45 -10.87 9.11 -17.79
N VAL A 46 -9.95 9.24 -16.83
CA VAL A 46 -8.83 8.31 -16.62
C VAL A 46 -9.00 7.60 -15.29
N PHE A 47 -9.24 6.30 -15.32
CA PHE A 47 -9.26 5.43 -14.16
C PHE A 47 -7.87 4.84 -13.89
N SER A 48 -7.66 4.29 -12.71
CA SER A 48 -6.34 3.78 -12.28
C SER A 48 -6.01 2.39 -12.84
N GLU A 49 -4.79 1.93 -12.58
CA GLU A 49 -4.30 0.57 -12.88
C GLU A 49 -5.20 -0.49 -12.22
N THR A 50 -5.55 -1.55 -12.95
CA THR A 50 -6.38 -2.68 -12.50
C THR A 50 -7.66 -2.31 -11.75
N ASN A 51 -8.24 -1.20 -12.11
CA ASN A 51 -9.39 -0.58 -11.43
C ASN A 51 -10.64 -1.49 -11.41
N LEU A 52 -10.78 -2.41 -12.35
CA LEU A 52 -11.91 -3.33 -12.44
C LEU A 52 -11.87 -4.45 -11.40
N SER A 53 -10.71 -4.83 -10.92
CA SER A 53 -10.56 -6.06 -10.11
C SER A 53 -9.80 -5.87 -8.80
N GLY A 54 -9.08 -4.74 -8.65
CA GLY A 54 -8.02 -4.59 -7.66
C GLY A 54 -6.69 -5.12 -8.19
N TYR A 55 -5.61 -4.82 -7.46
CA TYR A 55 -4.24 -5.08 -7.92
C TYR A 55 -3.65 -6.38 -7.34
N PHE A 56 -3.77 -6.62 -6.02
CA PHE A 56 -3.17 -7.78 -5.35
C PHE A 56 -4.05 -9.02 -5.45
N LEU A 57 -4.14 -9.62 -6.63
CA LEU A 57 -4.92 -10.82 -6.92
C LEU A 57 -4.07 -12.09 -7.00
N GLU A 58 -2.76 -11.93 -7.18
CA GLU A 58 -1.80 -13.03 -7.26
C GLU A 58 -2.25 -14.13 -8.24
N GLY A 59 -2.36 -15.38 -7.79
CA GLY A 59 -2.80 -16.51 -8.62
C GLY A 59 -4.23 -16.40 -9.18
N GLY A 60 -5.05 -15.49 -8.65
CA GLY A 60 -6.41 -15.25 -9.09
C GLY A 60 -6.58 -14.31 -10.28
N VAL A 61 -5.49 -13.81 -10.88
CA VAL A 61 -5.55 -12.92 -12.04
C VAL A 61 -6.35 -13.51 -13.20
N SER A 62 -6.15 -14.78 -13.51
CA SER A 62 -6.86 -15.45 -14.61
C SER A 62 -8.38 -15.57 -14.42
N GLU A 63 -8.86 -15.50 -13.17
CA GLU A 63 -10.31 -15.59 -12.87
C GLU A 63 -11.04 -14.26 -13.11
N VAL A 64 -10.31 -13.15 -13.12
CA VAL A 64 -10.86 -11.80 -13.30
C VAL A 64 -10.40 -11.13 -14.59
N ALA A 65 -9.51 -11.78 -15.34
CA ALA A 65 -9.07 -11.26 -16.62
C ALA A 65 -10.22 -11.26 -17.64
N LEU A 66 -10.32 -10.18 -18.41
CA LEU A 66 -11.34 -9.99 -19.43
C LEU A 66 -10.68 -9.85 -20.79
N THR A 67 -11.27 -10.45 -21.84
CA THR A 67 -10.95 -10.03 -23.19
C THR A 67 -11.44 -8.59 -23.41
N VAL A 68 -10.84 -7.89 -24.37
CA VAL A 68 -11.30 -6.53 -24.72
C VAL A 68 -12.78 -6.52 -25.11
N ASP A 69 -13.24 -7.53 -25.84
CA ASP A 69 -14.65 -7.63 -26.24
C ASP A 69 -15.58 -7.82 -25.03
N SER A 70 -15.20 -8.69 -24.08
CA SER A 70 -15.96 -8.88 -22.84
C SER A 70 -15.98 -7.62 -21.96
N LEU A 71 -14.89 -6.84 -21.98
CA LEU A 71 -14.84 -5.54 -21.29
C LEU A 71 -15.81 -4.55 -21.93
N ILE A 72 -15.82 -4.43 -23.26
CA ILE A 72 -16.74 -3.58 -24.01
C ILE A 72 -18.20 -3.97 -23.72
N GLU A 73 -18.49 -5.28 -23.75
CA GLU A 73 -19.83 -5.80 -23.44
C GLU A 73 -20.25 -5.44 -22.00
N SER A 74 -19.35 -5.59 -21.02
CA SER A 74 -19.62 -5.28 -19.61
C SER A 74 -19.85 -3.78 -19.37
N LEU A 75 -19.14 -2.91 -20.09
CA LEU A 75 -19.34 -1.48 -20.07
C LEU A 75 -20.71 -1.09 -20.67
N GLY A 76 -21.22 -1.86 -21.63
CA GLY A 76 -22.51 -1.64 -22.28
C GLY A 76 -22.57 -0.34 -23.11
N ARG A 77 -23.77 0.16 -23.34
CA ARG A 77 -24.00 1.36 -24.16
C ARG A 77 -23.52 2.62 -23.43
N PRO A 78 -22.68 3.49 -24.08
CA PRO A 78 -22.32 4.78 -23.52
C PRO A 78 -23.53 5.71 -23.32
N PRO A 79 -23.56 6.52 -22.26
CA PRO A 79 -24.57 7.58 -22.14
C PRO A 79 -24.38 8.66 -23.22
N GLU A 80 -25.39 9.51 -23.40
CA GLU A 80 -25.28 10.69 -24.27
C GLU A 80 -24.23 11.64 -23.69
N ASN A 81 -23.41 12.26 -24.54
CA ASN A 81 -22.28 13.12 -24.17
C ASN A 81 -21.23 12.45 -23.26
N CYS A 82 -21.10 11.13 -23.37
CA CYS A 82 -20.10 10.36 -22.63
C CYS A 82 -18.68 10.83 -22.94
N PRO A 83 -17.80 11.00 -21.94
CA PRO A 83 -16.37 11.25 -22.18
C PRO A 83 -15.70 10.04 -22.83
N ASP A 84 -14.55 10.25 -23.46
CA ASP A 84 -13.63 9.16 -23.73
C ASP A 84 -13.15 8.58 -22.38
N ILE A 85 -12.82 7.30 -22.34
CA ILE A 85 -12.41 6.65 -21.10
C ILE A 85 -11.11 5.88 -21.24
N VAL A 86 -10.30 5.91 -20.18
CA VAL A 86 -9.08 5.10 -20.03
C VAL A 86 -9.27 4.20 -18.82
N LEU A 87 -9.18 2.88 -19.02
CA LEU A 87 -9.41 1.87 -17.98
C LEU A 87 -8.25 0.90 -17.86
N GLY A 88 -7.74 0.71 -16.64
CA GLY A 88 -6.79 -0.35 -16.30
C GLY A 88 -7.51 -1.65 -15.93
N PHE A 89 -7.06 -2.78 -16.47
CA PHE A 89 -7.66 -4.09 -16.23
C PHE A 89 -6.64 -5.23 -16.45
N TYR A 90 -6.94 -6.41 -15.95
CA TYR A 90 -6.24 -7.62 -16.36
C TYR A 90 -6.86 -8.15 -17.65
N GLU A 91 -6.03 -8.23 -18.70
CA GLU A 91 -6.44 -8.68 -20.04
C GLU A 91 -6.26 -10.21 -20.16
N ASP A 92 -7.33 -10.91 -20.56
CA ASP A 92 -7.23 -12.29 -21.01
C ASP A 92 -6.83 -12.33 -22.48
N HIS A 93 -5.70 -12.96 -22.76
CA HIS A 93 -5.12 -13.05 -24.09
C HIS A 93 -4.57 -14.46 -24.36
N ILE A 94 -4.48 -14.85 -25.62
CA ILE A 94 -4.00 -16.18 -26.03
C ILE A 94 -2.59 -16.49 -25.52
N ASP A 95 -1.76 -15.47 -25.36
CA ASP A 95 -0.39 -15.61 -24.83
C ASP A 95 -0.33 -15.68 -23.30
N GLY A 96 -1.46 -15.55 -22.62
CA GLY A 96 -1.62 -15.47 -21.16
C GLY A 96 -2.07 -14.10 -20.70
N PRO A 97 -2.35 -13.91 -19.38
CA PRO A 97 -2.87 -12.66 -18.88
C PRO A 97 -1.83 -11.53 -18.94
N PHE A 98 -2.32 -10.29 -19.17
CA PHE A 98 -1.54 -9.06 -19.13
C PHE A 98 -2.16 -8.07 -18.14
N ASN A 99 -1.33 -7.22 -17.55
CA ASN A 99 -1.78 -5.97 -16.94
C ASN A 99 -1.86 -4.92 -18.04
N SER A 100 -3.08 -4.50 -18.38
CA SER A 100 -3.38 -3.69 -19.57
C SER A 100 -4.13 -2.42 -19.22
N VAL A 101 -3.96 -1.41 -20.07
CA VAL A 101 -4.77 -0.19 -20.06
C VAL A 101 -5.33 0.05 -21.46
N ALA A 102 -6.63 0.31 -21.55
CA ALA A 102 -7.31 0.55 -22.80
C ALA A 102 -7.92 1.94 -22.88
N TYR A 103 -7.86 2.56 -24.06
CA TYR A 103 -8.52 3.81 -24.39
C TYR A 103 -9.75 3.52 -25.27
N PHE A 104 -10.90 4.03 -24.85
CA PHE A 104 -12.15 3.86 -25.56
C PHE A 104 -12.77 5.21 -25.91
N GLU A 105 -13.34 5.29 -27.11
CA GLU A 105 -14.23 6.38 -27.52
C GLU A 105 -15.69 5.92 -27.43
N PRO A 106 -16.64 6.77 -26.98
CA PRO A 106 -18.05 6.40 -27.00
C PRO A 106 -18.56 6.24 -28.42
N GLY A 107 -19.23 5.12 -28.70
CA GLY A 107 -19.97 4.87 -29.93
C GLY A 107 -21.48 4.96 -29.70
N LEU A 108 -22.30 4.75 -30.74
CA LEU A 108 -23.75 4.81 -30.65
C LEU A 108 -24.35 3.68 -29.80
N GLU A 109 -23.81 2.46 -29.95
CA GLU A 109 -24.35 1.26 -29.31
C GLU A 109 -23.40 0.68 -28.26
N GLN A 110 -22.10 0.92 -28.41
CA GLN A 110 -21.04 0.41 -27.54
C GLN A 110 -19.84 1.34 -27.54
N PHE A 111 -18.91 1.13 -26.61
CA PHE A 111 -17.59 1.77 -26.65
C PHE A 111 -16.73 1.20 -27.78
N ASN A 112 -15.97 2.06 -28.44
CA ASN A 112 -15.05 1.71 -29.50
C ASN A 112 -13.62 1.72 -28.97
N LEU A 113 -12.93 0.58 -29.04
CA LEU A 113 -11.52 0.52 -28.69
C LEU A 113 -10.68 1.37 -29.67
N LYS A 114 -9.82 2.23 -29.12
CA LYS A 114 -8.81 2.98 -29.89
C LYS A 114 -7.43 2.40 -29.73
N HIS A 115 -7.04 2.04 -28.50
CA HIS A 115 -5.71 1.53 -28.21
C HIS A 115 -5.71 0.70 -26.94
N VAL A 116 -4.83 -0.32 -26.90
CA VAL A 116 -4.47 -1.09 -25.69
C VAL A 116 -2.97 -1.03 -25.53
N HIS A 117 -2.52 -0.66 -24.33
CA HIS A 117 -1.14 -0.78 -23.93
C HIS A 117 -1.03 -1.85 -22.83
N ARG A 118 -0.07 -2.76 -22.97
CA ARG A 118 0.27 -3.82 -22.03
C ARG A 118 1.53 -3.45 -21.29
N LYS A 119 1.52 -3.54 -19.96
CA LYS A 119 2.63 -3.15 -19.09
C LYS A 119 3.94 -3.82 -19.52
N LEU A 120 4.97 -3.02 -19.74
CA LEU A 120 6.28 -3.50 -20.22
C LEU A 120 7.14 -4.00 -19.05
N PHE A 121 7.15 -3.26 -17.95
CA PHE A 121 7.98 -3.52 -16.78
C PHE A 121 7.12 -4.07 -15.64
N LEU A 122 7.35 -5.31 -15.27
CA LEU A 122 6.61 -6.01 -14.22
C LEU A 122 7.45 -6.03 -12.95
N PRO A 123 7.11 -5.25 -11.90
CA PRO A 123 7.90 -5.20 -10.68
C PRO A 123 7.92 -6.54 -9.94
N THR A 124 9.12 -6.92 -9.47
CA THR A 124 9.38 -8.16 -8.71
C THR A 124 10.16 -7.87 -7.43
N TYR A 125 9.94 -6.72 -6.83
CA TYR A 125 10.64 -6.26 -5.63
C TYR A 125 9.69 -5.69 -4.57
N GLY A 126 10.11 -5.74 -3.32
CA GLY A 126 9.31 -5.26 -2.19
C GLY A 126 8.06 -6.10 -1.99
N VAL A 127 6.88 -5.53 -2.23
CA VAL A 127 5.58 -6.21 -2.13
C VAL A 127 5.07 -6.71 -3.48
N PHE A 128 5.82 -6.50 -4.55
CA PHE A 128 5.41 -6.84 -5.90
C PHE A 128 6.02 -8.18 -6.36
N ASP A 129 5.22 -8.99 -7.04
CA ASP A 129 5.65 -10.21 -7.72
C ASP A 129 4.87 -10.41 -9.04
N GLU A 130 4.71 -9.32 -9.79
CA GLU A 130 3.79 -9.23 -10.92
C GLU A 130 4.17 -10.16 -12.07
N ALA A 131 5.49 -10.26 -12.37
CA ALA A 131 6.00 -11.14 -13.44
C ALA A 131 5.69 -12.63 -13.24
N ARG A 132 5.26 -13.03 -12.05
CA ARG A 132 4.81 -14.39 -11.77
C ARG A 132 3.43 -14.69 -12.33
N PHE A 133 2.56 -13.68 -12.41
CA PHE A 133 1.14 -13.83 -12.68
C PHE A 133 0.71 -13.29 -14.04
N VAL A 134 1.45 -12.32 -14.60
CA VAL A 134 1.15 -11.71 -15.88
C VAL A 134 2.38 -11.67 -16.78
N ARG A 135 2.15 -11.50 -18.08
CA ARG A 135 3.21 -11.39 -19.07
C ARG A 135 3.55 -9.94 -19.38
N PRO A 136 4.82 -9.62 -19.69
CA PRO A 136 5.19 -8.29 -20.13
C PRO A 136 4.69 -8.00 -21.54
N GLY A 137 4.22 -6.78 -21.77
CA GLY A 137 3.95 -6.23 -23.08
C GLY A 137 5.22 -6.14 -23.92
N LYS A 138 5.07 -6.07 -25.24
CA LYS A 138 6.18 -6.02 -26.21
C LYS A 138 6.09 -4.83 -27.17
N GLU A 139 4.99 -4.09 -27.13
CA GLU A 139 4.70 -3.00 -28.05
C GLU A 139 4.50 -1.70 -27.30
N LEU A 140 4.93 -0.61 -27.91
CA LEU A 140 4.77 0.73 -27.38
C LEU A 140 4.51 1.69 -28.52
N SER A 141 3.34 2.31 -28.55
CA SER A 141 2.98 3.27 -29.59
C SER A 141 2.05 4.36 -29.08
N SER A 142 2.27 5.58 -29.61
CA SER A 142 1.28 6.64 -29.53
C SER A 142 0.17 6.43 -30.55
N PHE A 143 -1.01 6.97 -30.29
CA PHE A 143 -2.18 6.80 -31.15
C PHE A 143 -3.00 8.10 -31.26
N PRO A 144 -3.66 8.32 -32.41
CA PRO A 144 -4.47 9.50 -32.63
C PRO A 144 -5.86 9.35 -32.00
N THR A 145 -6.32 10.43 -31.35
CA THR A 145 -7.69 10.59 -30.85
C THR A 145 -8.29 11.90 -31.36
N LYS A 146 -9.57 12.14 -31.11
CA LYS A 146 -10.19 13.44 -31.42
C LYS A 146 -9.56 14.62 -30.65
N HIS A 147 -8.84 14.32 -29.56
CA HIS A 147 -8.20 15.31 -28.68
C HIS A 147 -6.71 15.53 -28.96
N GLY A 148 -6.12 14.82 -29.91
CA GLY A 148 -4.69 14.86 -30.26
C GLY A 148 -4.01 13.50 -30.17
N MET A 149 -2.68 13.51 -30.20
CA MET A 149 -1.86 12.29 -30.08
C MET A 149 -1.67 11.94 -28.61
N MET A 150 -2.03 10.71 -28.25
CA MET A 150 -1.97 10.20 -26.87
C MET A 150 -0.95 9.06 -26.74
N GLY A 151 -0.37 8.91 -25.55
CA GLY A 151 0.40 7.74 -25.16
C GLY A 151 -0.12 7.18 -23.84
N LEU A 152 -0.13 5.84 -23.69
CA LEU A 152 -0.52 5.15 -22.45
C LEU A 152 0.69 4.47 -21.83
N LEU A 153 0.80 4.55 -20.49
CA LEU A 153 1.82 3.87 -19.68
C LEU A 153 1.19 3.34 -18.39
N ILE A 154 1.74 2.24 -17.88
CA ILE A 154 1.26 1.62 -16.64
C ILE A 154 2.36 1.66 -15.59
N CYS A 155 2.15 2.42 -14.51
CA CYS A 155 2.91 2.41 -13.26
C CYS A 155 4.44 2.35 -13.48
N GLU A 156 5.05 1.16 -13.37
CA GLU A 156 6.50 0.93 -13.51
C GLU A 156 7.06 1.42 -14.86
N ASP A 157 6.26 1.42 -15.93
CA ASP A 157 6.70 1.90 -17.25
C ASP A 157 7.17 3.36 -17.21
N MET A 158 6.57 4.16 -16.32
CA MET A 158 6.92 5.59 -16.18
C MET A 158 8.23 5.83 -15.41
N TRP A 159 8.71 4.83 -14.65
CA TRP A 159 9.98 4.93 -13.91
C TRP A 159 11.21 4.70 -14.78
N HIS A 160 11.00 4.29 -16.02
CA HIS A 160 12.01 4.13 -17.03
C HIS A 160 11.88 5.25 -18.07
N SER A 161 12.97 5.93 -18.40
CA SER A 161 12.94 7.10 -19.29
C SER A 161 12.54 6.78 -20.74
N LEU A 162 12.93 5.60 -21.24
CA LEU A 162 12.71 5.23 -22.65
C LEU A 162 11.24 5.16 -23.08
N PRO A 163 10.29 4.59 -22.31
CA PRO A 163 8.90 4.55 -22.74
C PRO A 163 8.31 5.94 -23.01
N SER A 164 8.46 6.87 -22.07
CA SER A 164 7.98 8.25 -22.25
C SER A 164 8.67 8.96 -23.42
N THR A 165 9.97 8.73 -23.59
CA THR A 165 10.76 9.28 -24.70
C THR A 165 10.27 8.78 -26.04
N ILE A 166 10.03 7.48 -26.18
CA ILE A 166 9.53 6.86 -27.42
C ILE A 166 8.15 7.43 -27.78
N LEU A 167 7.23 7.50 -26.82
CA LEU A 167 5.88 8.05 -27.06
C LEU A 167 5.95 9.51 -27.51
N ALA A 168 6.78 10.33 -26.88
CA ALA A 168 6.97 11.72 -27.24
C ALA A 168 7.59 11.89 -28.65
N LEU A 169 8.58 11.06 -28.99
CA LEU A 169 9.18 11.02 -30.33
C LEU A 169 8.20 10.57 -31.42
N GLN A 170 7.24 9.74 -31.07
CA GLN A 170 6.13 9.33 -31.94
C GLN A 170 5.01 10.38 -32.01
N GLY A 171 5.18 11.51 -31.34
CA GLY A 171 4.30 12.67 -31.43
C GLY A 171 3.24 12.78 -30.35
N ALA A 172 3.31 11.99 -29.26
CA ALA A 172 2.39 12.16 -28.14
C ALA A 172 2.41 13.59 -27.61
N GLU A 173 1.24 14.15 -27.43
CA GLU A 173 0.99 15.48 -26.83
C GLU A 173 0.62 15.32 -25.35
N VAL A 174 -0.06 14.22 -25.01
CA VAL A 174 -0.43 13.86 -23.66
C VAL A 174 -0.01 12.41 -23.39
N ILE A 175 0.74 12.20 -22.31
CA ILE A 175 1.05 10.88 -21.78
C ILE A 175 0.13 10.63 -20.59
N ILE A 176 -0.67 9.56 -20.68
CA ILE A 176 -1.60 9.14 -19.65
C ILE A 176 -1.01 7.94 -18.94
N GLY A 177 -0.81 8.08 -17.63
CA GLY A 177 -0.38 7.01 -16.73
C GLY A 177 -1.52 6.50 -15.88
N VAL A 178 -1.54 5.19 -15.67
CA VAL A 178 -2.40 4.54 -14.67
C VAL A 178 -1.52 3.81 -13.67
N SER A 179 -1.82 3.90 -12.37
CA SER A 179 -0.92 3.35 -11.36
C SER A 179 -1.66 2.82 -10.14
N ALA A 180 -1.09 1.76 -9.53
CA ALA A 180 -1.44 1.21 -8.23
C ALA A 180 -0.18 1.22 -7.33
N SER A 181 0.14 2.40 -6.76
CA SER A 181 1.36 2.61 -5.97
C SER A 181 1.06 2.59 -4.48
N PRO A 182 1.46 1.53 -3.71
CA PRO A 182 1.19 1.44 -2.28
C PRO A 182 1.93 2.52 -1.49
N ALA A 183 1.27 3.05 -0.46
CA ALA A 183 1.84 4.04 0.44
C ALA A 183 3.03 3.47 1.23
N ARG A 184 4.10 4.24 1.32
CA ARG A 184 5.32 3.92 2.06
C ARG A 184 6.02 5.20 2.53
N ASP A 185 6.83 5.08 3.58
CA ASP A 185 7.66 6.18 4.10
C ASP A 185 6.84 7.39 4.56
N PHE A 186 6.19 7.28 5.70
CA PHE A 186 5.37 8.34 6.30
C PHE A 186 6.19 9.34 7.11
N LYS A 187 7.42 9.64 6.71
CA LYS A 187 8.30 10.56 7.42
C LYS A 187 7.79 12.01 7.35
N ARG A 188 7.87 12.70 8.47
CA ARG A 188 7.49 14.10 8.59
C ARG A 188 8.46 15.00 7.82
N ASP A 189 7.99 15.66 6.77
CA ASP A 189 8.76 16.64 5.98
C ASP A 189 7.94 17.87 5.58
N GLY A 190 6.77 18.03 6.17
CA GLY A 190 5.85 19.16 5.94
C GLY A 190 5.08 19.11 4.62
N ARG A 191 5.18 18.02 3.85
CA ARG A 191 4.45 17.89 2.56
C ARG A 191 3.11 17.17 2.71
N GLY A 192 2.87 16.45 3.82
CA GLY A 192 1.64 15.66 4.02
C GLY A 192 1.44 14.53 3.00
N LEU A 193 2.54 13.99 2.44
CA LEU A 193 2.52 12.94 1.43
C LEU A 193 3.38 11.76 1.86
N PRO A 194 2.97 10.50 1.61
CA PRO A 194 3.85 9.35 1.78
C PRO A 194 5.02 9.40 0.78
N GLY A 195 6.14 8.77 1.13
CA GLY A 195 7.39 8.86 0.38
C GLY A 195 7.30 8.38 -1.07
N ASN A 196 6.47 7.38 -1.35
CA ASN A 196 6.23 6.95 -2.73
C ASN A 196 5.58 8.06 -3.58
N LEU A 197 4.62 8.82 -3.05
CA LEU A 197 4.00 9.93 -3.78
C LEU A 197 4.97 11.11 -3.96
N LYS A 198 5.87 11.37 -3.01
CA LYS A 198 6.94 12.36 -3.17
C LYS A 198 7.86 12.04 -4.36
N ARG A 199 8.10 10.75 -4.61
CA ARG A 199 8.85 10.31 -5.79
C ARG A 199 8.05 10.54 -7.07
N TRP A 200 6.75 10.29 -7.08
CA TRP A 200 5.86 10.63 -8.19
C TRP A 200 5.84 12.14 -8.48
N ASP A 201 5.90 12.98 -7.45
CA ASP A 201 5.99 14.44 -7.56
C ASP A 201 7.27 14.93 -8.28
N ALA A 202 8.34 14.18 -8.16
CA ALA A 202 9.57 14.46 -8.89
C ALA A 202 9.53 13.90 -10.32
N LEU A 203 8.99 12.71 -10.50
CA LEU A 203 9.01 11.98 -11.76
C LEU A 203 8.08 12.60 -12.81
N ILE A 204 6.84 12.91 -12.46
CA ILE A 204 5.83 13.38 -13.41
C ILE A 204 6.19 14.74 -14.02
N PRO A 205 6.57 15.77 -13.24
CA PRO A 205 7.11 17.01 -13.79
C PRO A 205 8.36 16.81 -14.66
N SER A 206 9.26 15.89 -14.28
CA SER A 206 10.48 15.62 -15.04
C SER A 206 10.15 15.07 -16.44
N ILE A 207 9.24 14.10 -16.54
CA ILE A 207 8.77 13.58 -17.83
C ILE A 207 8.15 14.68 -18.67
N ALA A 208 7.31 15.53 -18.06
CA ALA A 208 6.64 16.61 -18.75
C ALA A 208 7.63 17.64 -19.32
N ILE A 209 8.62 18.06 -18.53
CA ILE A 209 9.66 19.04 -18.93
C ILE A 209 10.54 18.46 -20.04
N GLU A 210 11.06 17.24 -19.84
CA GLU A 210 12.01 16.61 -20.77
C GLU A 210 11.44 16.51 -22.18
N HIS A 211 10.15 16.19 -22.30
CA HIS A 211 9.52 15.92 -23.58
C HIS A 211 8.60 17.04 -24.08
N GLY A 212 8.35 18.06 -23.24
CA GLY A 212 7.42 19.16 -23.56
C GLY A 212 6.00 18.62 -23.85
N VAL A 213 5.46 17.77 -22.96
CA VAL A 213 4.14 17.11 -23.08
C VAL A 213 3.35 17.30 -21.78
N PHE A 214 2.02 17.19 -21.85
CA PHE A 214 1.23 17.00 -20.64
C PHE A 214 1.39 15.57 -20.14
N VAL A 215 1.39 15.41 -18.81
CA VAL A 215 1.38 14.09 -18.16
C VAL A 215 0.26 14.03 -17.15
N VAL A 216 -0.62 13.03 -17.27
CA VAL A 216 -1.74 12.81 -16.35
C VAL A 216 -1.63 11.41 -15.79
N VAL A 217 -1.65 11.27 -14.46
CA VAL A 217 -1.55 9.96 -13.80
C VAL A 217 -2.71 9.77 -12.83
N SER A 218 -3.52 8.74 -13.08
CA SER A 218 -4.56 8.30 -12.14
C SER A 218 -4.01 7.19 -11.25
N GLN A 219 -4.15 7.37 -9.93
CA GLN A 219 -3.66 6.48 -8.89
C GLN A 219 -4.80 5.68 -8.25
N LEU A 220 -4.56 4.41 -7.96
CA LEU A 220 -5.49 3.58 -7.21
C LEU A 220 -5.64 4.11 -5.78
N VAL A 221 -6.84 4.02 -5.22
CA VAL A 221 -7.13 4.37 -3.83
C VAL A 221 -7.79 3.19 -3.10
N GLY A 222 -7.52 3.03 -1.80
CA GLY A 222 -8.13 2.02 -0.94
C GLY A 222 -7.13 1.09 -0.27
N SER A 223 -7.62 0.00 0.32
CA SER A 223 -6.81 -1.02 1.00
C SER A 223 -7.03 -2.39 0.38
N GLU A 224 -5.95 -3.12 0.11
CA GLU A 224 -5.97 -4.48 -0.41
C GLU A 224 -4.89 -5.32 0.27
N ALA A 225 -5.28 -6.43 0.90
CA ALA A 225 -4.36 -7.35 1.56
C ALA A 225 -3.33 -6.65 2.48
N GLY A 226 -3.79 -5.68 3.28
CA GLY A 226 -2.95 -4.91 4.19
C GLY A 226 -2.07 -3.83 3.54
N LYS A 227 -2.08 -3.70 2.21
CA LYS A 227 -1.39 -2.61 1.51
C LYS A 227 -2.38 -1.47 1.28
N ILE A 228 -1.94 -0.25 1.48
CA ILE A 228 -2.77 0.95 1.38
C ILE A 228 -2.37 1.70 0.13
N PHE A 229 -3.32 1.92 -0.76
CA PHE A 229 -3.18 2.77 -1.93
C PHE A 229 -3.71 4.16 -1.58
N PRO A 230 -2.85 5.19 -1.55
CA PRO A 230 -3.25 6.50 -1.03
C PRO A 230 -4.06 7.33 -2.02
N GLY A 231 -4.16 6.93 -3.29
CA GLY A 231 -4.64 7.84 -4.34
C GLY A 231 -3.60 8.94 -4.61
N GLY A 232 -4.04 10.19 -4.66
CA GLY A 232 -3.15 11.33 -4.94
C GLY A 232 -2.78 11.41 -6.42
N SER A 233 -3.74 11.12 -7.32
CA SER A 233 -3.60 11.31 -8.77
C SER A 233 -3.05 12.69 -9.08
N ILE A 234 -2.22 12.80 -10.13
CA ILE A 234 -1.44 14.01 -10.41
C ILE A 234 -1.41 14.32 -11.90
N ALA A 235 -1.46 15.60 -12.25
CA ALA A 235 -1.25 16.06 -13.61
C ALA A 235 -0.21 17.19 -13.66
N SER A 236 0.63 17.18 -14.69
CA SER A 236 1.66 18.19 -14.95
C SER A 236 1.53 18.77 -16.35
N SER A 237 1.69 20.09 -16.44
CA SER A 237 1.84 20.80 -17.71
C SER A 237 3.24 20.60 -18.31
N PRO A 238 3.43 20.93 -19.60
CA PRO A 238 4.72 20.75 -20.29
C PRO A 238 5.91 21.47 -19.67
N ASP A 239 5.68 22.54 -18.91
CA ASP A 239 6.71 23.28 -18.17
C ASP A 239 7.06 22.65 -16.80
N GLY A 240 6.41 21.53 -16.45
CA GLY A 240 6.61 20.83 -15.18
C GLY A 240 5.77 21.34 -14.02
N SER A 241 4.90 22.31 -14.24
CA SER A 241 3.99 22.77 -13.20
C SER A 241 2.93 21.70 -12.90
N ILE A 242 2.70 21.40 -11.63
CA ILE A 242 1.59 20.52 -11.22
C ILE A 242 0.30 21.31 -11.36
N ILE A 243 -0.56 20.89 -12.30
CA ILE A 243 -1.83 21.54 -12.62
C ILE A 243 -3.05 20.92 -11.91
N GLY A 244 -2.87 19.77 -11.28
CA GLY A 244 -3.90 19.12 -10.48
C GLY A 244 -3.37 17.98 -9.64
N ARG A 245 -4.03 17.79 -8.48
CA ARG A 245 -3.78 16.68 -7.57
C ARG A 245 -5.08 16.26 -6.90
N SER A 246 -5.36 14.96 -6.90
CA SER A 246 -6.51 14.41 -6.18
C SER A 246 -6.23 14.29 -4.68
N PRO A 247 -7.26 14.37 -3.83
CA PRO A 247 -7.14 14.13 -2.39
C PRO A 247 -6.61 12.73 -2.09
N LEU A 248 -5.95 12.59 -0.92
CA LEU A 248 -5.49 11.28 -0.44
C LEU A 248 -6.64 10.55 0.25
N MET A 249 -6.69 9.23 0.06
CA MET A 249 -7.63 8.29 0.69
C MET A 249 -9.10 8.52 0.32
N GLU A 250 -9.39 9.33 -0.69
CA GLU A 250 -10.74 9.71 -1.09
C GLU A 250 -11.06 9.22 -2.51
N GLU A 251 -12.31 8.78 -2.69
CA GLU A 251 -12.87 8.51 -4.01
C GLU A 251 -13.39 9.79 -4.64
N GLY A 252 -13.40 9.84 -5.96
CA GLY A 252 -13.98 10.96 -6.70
C GLY A 252 -13.21 11.30 -7.95
N VAL A 253 -13.62 12.35 -8.63
CA VAL A 253 -13.00 12.84 -9.88
C VAL A 253 -12.38 14.22 -9.64
N THR A 254 -11.09 14.33 -9.92
CA THR A 254 -10.39 15.63 -9.96
C THR A 254 -10.13 16.00 -11.40
N SER A 255 -10.65 17.14 -11.85
CA SER A 255 -10.50 17.57 -13.23
C SER A 255 -9.39 18.59 -13.42
N VAL A 256 -8.73 18.52 -14.57
CA VAL A 256 -7.73 19.48 -15.02
C VAL A 256 -8.02 19.89 -16.46
N ILE A 257 -7.61 21.10 -16.84
CA ILE A 257 -7.73 21.59 -18.22
C ILE A 257 -6.38 21.46 -18.90
N ILE A 258 -6.36 20.82 -20.06
CA ILE A 258 -5.19 20.67 -20.94
C ILE A 258 -5.41 21.57 -22.16
N ASP A 259 -4.48 22.50 -22.41
CA ASP A 259 -4.42 23.32 -23.63
C ASP A 259 -3.20 22.91 -24.46
N THR A 260 -3.41 22.09 -25.48
CA THR A 260 -2.30 21.58 -26.30
C THR A 260 -1.49 22.66 -27.01
N GLU A 261 -2.00 23.89 -27.14
CA GLU A 261 -1.24 25.04 -27.64
C GLU A 261 -0.04 25.40 -26.74
N GLU A 262 -0.08 25.06 -25.45
CA GLU A 262 1.05 25.26 -24.53
C GLU A 262 2.27 24.43 -24.94
N ILE A 263 2.06 23.23 -25.48
CA ILE A 263 3.11 22.35 -25.98
C ILE A 263 3.92 23.05 -27.07
N TYR A 264 3.23 23.62 -28.04
CA TYR A 264 3.89 24.29 -29.16
C TYR A 264 4.64 25.56 -28.72
N ARG A 265 4.06 26.31 -27.77
CA ARG A 265 4.70 27.48 -27.20
C ARG A 265 5.96 27.12 -26.41
N LEU A 266 5.91 26.05 -25.62
CA LEU A 266 7.06 25.58 -24.83
C LEU A 266 8.15 25.02 -25.74
N ARG A 267 7.81 24.12 -26.67
CA ARG A 267 8.77 23.51 -27.60
C ARG A 267 9.46 24.53 -28.49
N ALA A 268 8.79 25.66 -28.80
CA ALA A 268 9.42 26.79 -29.51
C ALA A 268 10.46 27.51 -28.66
N LYS A 269 10.31 27.57 -27.33
CA LYS A 269 11.25 28.19 -26.40
C LYS A 269 12.36 27.24 -25.95
N THR A 270 12.02 25.99 -25.78
CA THR A 270 12.91 24.96 -25.22
C THR A 270 12.78 23.67 -26.06
N PRO A 271 13.52 23.56 -27.19
CA PRO A 271 13.32 22.54 -28.20
C PRO A 271 13.99 21.20 -27.85
N LEU A 272 13.96 20.74 -26.59
CA LEU A 272 14.66 19.54 -26.09
C LEU A 272 14.35 18.30 -26.92
N LEU A 273 13.07 18.09 -27.28
CA LEU A 273 12.67 16.92 -28.08
C LEU A 273 13.20 16.97 -29.51
N SER A 274 13.25 18.16 -30.11
CA SER A 274 13.84 18.37 -31.44
C SER A 274 15.36 18.17 -31.43
N ASP A 275 16.03 18.63 -30.39
CA ASP A 275 17.48 18.43 -30.21
C ASP A 275 17.80 16.94 -30.05
N LEU A 276 16.98 16.21 -29.28
CA LEU A 276 17.09 14.75 -29.16
C LEU A 276 16.93 14.07 -30.51
N GLN A 277 15.92 14.45 -31.30
CA GLN A 277 15.70 13.89 -32.65
C GLN A 277 16.92 14.04 -33.56
N GLY A 278 17.64 15.17 -33.43
CA GLY A 278 18.84 15.45 -34.21
C GLY A 278 19.99 14.49 -33.93
N VAL A 279 20.12 13.97 -32.72
CA VAL A 279 21.21 13.06 -32.30
C VAL A 279 20.76 11.61 -32.13
N LEU A 280 19.47 11.35 -32.25
CA LEU A 280 18.86 10.03 -31.99
C LEU A 280 19.52 8.87 -32.75
N PRO A 281 19.85 8.97 -34.06
CA PRO A 281 20.48 7.87 -34.77
C PRO A 281 21.83 7.44 -34.16
N MET A 282 22.62 8.42 -33.67
CA MET A 282 23.88 8.15 -33.00
C MET A 282 23.66 7.47 -31.64
N LEU A 283 22.68 7.95 -30.87
CA LEU A 283 22.35 7.36 -29.56
C LEU A 283 21.81 5.94 -29.70
N CYS A 284 20.92 5.71 -30.70
CA CYS A 284 20.42 4.36 -30.99
C CYS A 284 21.56 3.40 -31.36
N LYS A 285 22.52 3.85 -32.20
CA LYS A 285 23.69 3.04 -32.51
C LYS A 285 24.47 2.66 -31.26
N SER A 286 24.75 3.62 -30.39
CA SER A 286 25.46 3.37 -29.13
C SER A 286 24.70 2.43 -28.20
N LEU A 287 23.37 2.52 -28.13
CA LEU A 287 22.52 1.58 -27.38
C LEU A 287 22.62 0.17 -27.93
N ILE A 288 22.50 0.00 -29.25
CA ILE A 288 22.61 -1.30 -29.91
C ILE A 288 23.99 -1.92 -29.65
N GLU A 289 25.06 -1.16 -29.81
CA GLU A 289 26.42 -1.61 -29.52
C GLU A 289 26.63 -2.01 -28.03
N THR A 290 25.89 -1.40 -27.11
CA THR A 290 25.92 -1.75 -25.69
C THR A 290 25.19 -3.07 -25.42
N ILE A 291 24.11 -3.33 -26.13
CA ILE A 291 23.29 -4.54 -25.97
C ILE A 291 23.95 -5.72 -26.70
N ASP A 292 24.42 -5.50 -27.91
CA ASP A 292 25.08 -6.50 -28.74
C ASP A 292 26.36 -5.93 -29.37
N PRO A 293 27.54 -6.23 -28.80
CA PRO A 293 28.82 -5.78 -29.33
C PRO A 293 29.18 -6.40 -30.71
N ASN A 294 28.41 -7.37 -31.20
CA ASN A 294 28.65 -7.98 -32.50
C ASN A 294 27.33 -8.18 -33.28
N PRO A 295 26.68 -7.08 -33.74
CA PRO A 295 25.33 -7.11 -34.30
C PRO A 295 25.20 -7.86 -35.66
N GLN A 296 26.25 -8.51 -36.15
CA GLN A 296 26.24 -9.19 -37.46
C GLN A 296 25.78 -10.65 -37.39
N ASP A 297 25.64 -11.25 -36.20
CA ASP A 297 25.51 -12.70 -36.11
C ASP A 297 24.13 -13.27 -35.77
N GLU A 298 23.13 -12.49 -35.28
CA GLU A 298 21.75 -13.02 -35.09
C GLU A 298 20.68 -11.93 -34.86
N PRO A 299 19.38 -12.20 -35.14
CA PRO A 299 18.30 -11.28 -34.81
C PRO A 299 18.21 -11.16 -33.27
N TRP A 300 18.37 -9.95 -32.78
CA TRP A 300 18.44 -9.56 -31.35
C TRP A 300 17.24 -9.97 -30.47
N MET A 301 16.26 -10.68 -31.00
CA MET A 301 15.04 -11.06 -30.30
C MET A 301 15.08 -12.39 -29.55
N GLU A 302 16.09 -13.24 -29.70
CA GLU A 302 16.07 -14.59 -29.08
C GLU A 302 17.04 -14.84 -27.94
N HIS A 303 18.03 -14.02 -27.74
CA HIS A 303 18.99 -14.26 -26.67
C HIS A 303 19.37 -12.96 -26.00
N HIS A 304 19.05 -12.75 -24.76
CA HIS A 304 20.01 -12.17 -23.81
C HIS A 304 19.34 -11.63 -22.55
N HIS A 305 19.20 -12.52 -21.60
CA HIS A 305 19.59 -12.16 -20.24
C HIS A 305 21.14 -12.05 -20.18
N ARG A 306 21.76 -11.16 -20.91
CA ARG A 306 23.11 -10.74 -20.58
C ARG A 306 23.00 -10.04 -19.24
N LYS A 307 23.50 -10.71 -18.19
CA LYS A 307 23.77 -10.07 -16.91
C LYS A 307 24.57 -8.83 -17.24
N LEU A 308 23.99 -7.65 -17.07
CA LEU A 308 24.74 -6.40 -16.97
C LEU A 308 25.99 -6.74 -16.14
N PRO A 309 27.19 -6.29 -16.54
CA PRO A 309 28.37 -6.48 -15.72
C PRO A 309 27.95 -6.03 -14.32
N LYS A 310 27.97 -6.96 -13.36
CA LYS A 310 27.80 -6.59 -11.97
C LYS A 310 28.78 -5.45 -11.78
N PRO A 311 28.36 -4.29 -11.26
CA PRO A 311 29.31 -3.24 -10.93
C PRO A 311 30.47 -3.96 -10.25
N SER A 312 31.68 -3.82 -10.79
CA SER A 312 32.87 -4.54 -10.30
C SER A 312 32.89 -4.32 -8.81
N GLY A 313 32.41 -5.34 -8.09
CA GLY A 313 32.45 -5.32 -6.66
C GLY A 313 33.93 -5.42 -6.29
N THR A 314 34.63 -4.32 -6.30
CA THR A 314 35.58 -4.08 -5.23
C THR A 314 34.73 -4.36 -4.00
N LYS A 315 35.06 -5.46 -3.28
CA LYS A 315 34.66 -5.56 -1.89
C LYS A 315 35.07 -4.21 -1.32
N ARG A 316 34.10 -3.28 -1.24
CA ARG A 316 34.28 -2.09 -0.45
C ARG A 316 34.62 -2.65 0.91
N GLN A 317 35.86 -2.47 1.33
CA GLN A 317 36.11 -2.49 2.76
C GLN A 317 35.08 -1.55 3.29
N PRO A 318 34.26 -1.95 4.26
CA PRO A 318 33.24 -1.07 4.78
C PRO A 318 33.95 0.16 5.30
N GLU A 319 34.00 1.21 4.48
CA GLU A 319 34.15 2.54 5.02
C GLU A 319 33.01 2.62 6.02
N THR A 320 33.33 2.95 7.25
CA THR A 320 32.39 3.20 8.33
C THR A 320 31.49 4.35 7.87
N TYR A 321 30.44 4.02 7.10
CA TYR A 321 29.35 4.94 6.93
C TYR A 321 28.72 5.06 8.32
N ALA A 322 28.88 6.23 8.94
CA ALA A 322 28.11 6.56 10.11
C ALA A 322 26.64 6.24 9.79
N ILE A 323 26.04 5.36 10.55
CA ILE A 323 24.60 5.13 10.46
C ILE A 323 23.96 6.50 10.66
N PRO A 324 23.15 7.01 9.69
CA PRO A 324 22.54 8.33 9.80
C PRO A 324 21.83 8.40 11.16
N GLY A 325 22.08 9.48 11.91
CA GLY A 325 21.72 9.58 13.32
C GLY A 325 20.31 9.07 13.63
N ALA A 326 20.20 8.30 14.69
CA ALA A 326 18.95 7.71 15.16
C ALA A 326 17.87 8.76 15.52
N GLU A 327 18.23 10.03 15.56
CA GLU A 327 17.41 11.13 16.07
C GLU A 327 16.10 11.39 15.31
N HIS A 328 15.96 10.92 14.04
CA HIS A 328 14.77 11.19 13.22
C HIS A 328 14.21 9.97 12.48
N ILE A 329 14.67 8.76 12.82
CA ILE A 329 14.18 7.56 12.11
C ILE A 329 12.72 7.22 12.42
N PHE A 330 12.22 7.65 13.59
CA PHE A 330 10.86 7.40 14.05
C PHE A 330 9.93 8.59 13.89
N ASP A 331 10.41 9.74 13.40
CA ASP A 331 9.58 10.93 13.17
C ASP A 331 8.55 10.66 12.08
N LEU A 332 7.28 10.55 12.46
CA LEU A 332 6.16 10.34 11.56
C LEU A 332 5.36 11.63 11.34
N ASP A 333 4.78 11.75 10.17
CA ASP A 333 3.68 12.67 9.91
C ASP A 333 2.40 12.09 10.54
N LEU A 334 2.15 12.44 11.81
CA LEU A 334 1.10 11.81 12.62
C LEU A 334 -0.31 12.08 12.11
N GLU A 335 -0.57 13.25 11.50
CA GLU A 335 -1.87 13.55 10.88
C GLU A 335 -2.12 12.62 9.68
N LEU A 336 -1.09 12.43 8.84
CA LEU A 336 -1.16 11.53 7.70
C LEU A 336 -1.29 10.07 8.14
N VAL A 337 -0.53 9.65 9.17
CA VAL A 337 -0.59 8.29 9.72
C VAL A 337 -1.97 8.00 10.31
N GLU A 338 -2.53 8.91 11.11
CA GLU A 338 -3.90 8.78 11.63
C GLU A 338 -4.91 8.63 10.50
N LYS A 339 -4.90 9.53 9.51
CA LYS A 339 -5.82 9.47 8.35
C LYS A 339 -5.72 8.11 7.66
N VAL A 340 -4.52 7.64 7.40
CA VAL A 340 -4.26 6.37 6.70
C VAL A 340 -4.72 5.17 7.52
N LEU A 341 -4.46 5.14 8.83
CA LEU A 341 -4.85 4.01 9.69
C LEU A 341 -6.37 3.98 9.93
N VAL A 342 -7.01 5.13 10.06
CA VAL A 342 -8.48 5.24 10.16
C VAL A 342 -9.15 4.71 8.89
N GLU A 343 -8.68 5.12 7.70
CA GLU A 343 -9.20 4.61 6.43
C GLU A 343 -8.91 3.12 6.26
N PHE A 344 -7.73 2.64 6.67
CA PHE A 344 -7.40 1.22 6.67
C PHE A 344 -8.42 0.42 7.51
N VAL A 345 -8.70 0.83 8.75
CA VAL A 345 -9.69 0.16 9.60
C VAL A 345 -11.07 0.18 8.94
N ARG A 346 -11.49 1.33 8.40
CA ARG A 346 -12.79 1.48 7.73
C ARG A 346 -12.93 0.54 6.53
N ASP A 347 -11.91 0.50 5.68
CA ASP A 347 -11.90 -0.36 4.48
C ASP A 347 -11.88 -1.85 4.86
N GLU A 348 -11.04 -2.24 5.82
CA GLU A 348 -10.89 -3.64 6.22
C GLU A 348 -12.14 -4.20 6.90
N PHE A 349 -12.84 -3.39 7.69
CA PHE A 349 -14.10 -3.79 8.32
C PHE A 349 -15.26 -3.79 7.33
N ASN A 350 -15.59 -2.62 6.78
CA ASN A 350 -16.83 -2.43 6.03
C ASN A 350 -16.75 -3.03 4.63
N ARG A 351 -15.68 -2.70 3.88
CA ARG A 351 -15.59 -3.04 2.46
C ARG A 351 -15.03 -4.45 2.23
N ASN A 352 -13.93 -4.79 2.90
CA ASN A 352 -13.24 -6.04 2.61
C ASN A 352 -13.87 -7.25 3.31
N ARG A 353 -14.51 -7.06 4.48
CA ARG A 353 -15.08 -8.16 5.28
C ARG A 353 -16.56 -8.03 5.59
N GLY A 354 -17.19 -6.87 5.36
CA GLY A 354 -18.62 -6.67 5.55
C GLY A 354 -19.08 -6.62 7.02
N PHE A 355 -18.17 -6.24 7.95
CA PHE A 355 -18.50 -6.06 9.37
C PHE A 355 -18.57 -4.58 9.72
N GLY A 356 -19.64 -4.17 10.37
CA GLY A 356 -19.80 -2.78 10.83
C GLY A 356 -19.32 -2.51 12.25
N LYS A 357 -18.89 -3.53 13.01
CA LYS A 357 -18.54 -3.42 14.42
C LYS A 357 -17.18 -4.02 14.75
N ALA A 358 -16.47 -3.42 15.71
CA ALA A 358 -15.21 -3.90 16.26
C ALA A 358 -15.34 -4.31 17.73
N VAL A 359 -14.62 -5.36 18.12
CA VAL A 359 -14.42 -5.76 19.51
C VAL A 359 -12.94 -5.67 19.83
N ILE A 360 -12.58 -4.99 20.94
CA ILE A 360 -11.18 -4.71 21.29
C ILE A 360 -10.96 -5.07 22.76
N GLY A 361 -9.93 -5.87 23.04
CA GLY A 361 -9.50 -6.14 24.41
C GLY A 361 -8.80 -4.91 25.00
N LEU A 362 -9.33 -4.33 26.07
CA LEU A 362 -8.73 -3.19 26.76
C LEU A 362 -7.95 -3.64 27.97
N SER A 363 -6.63 -3.52 27.89
CA SER A 363 -5.70 -3.80 28.99
C SER A 363 -5.46 -2.58 29.90
N GLY A 364 -5.87 -1.38 29.48
CA GLY A 364 -5.48 -0.12 30.12
C GLY A 364 -4.07 0.35 29.71
N GLY A 365 -3.41 -0.32 28.79
CA GLY A 365 -2.13 0.05 28.20
C GLY A 365 -2.29 0.91 26.93
N VAL A 366 -1.18 1.54 26.51
CA VAL A 366 -1.15 2.49 25.39
C VAL A 366 -1.58 1.87 24.06
N ASP A 367 -1.16 0.65 23.76
CA ASP A 367 -1.45 -0.01 22.46
C ASP A 367 -2.95 -0.26 22.26
N SER A 368 -3.61 -0.85 23.28
CA SER A 368 -5.06 -1.07 23.25
C SER A 368 -5.84 0.24 23.19
N SER A 369 -5.32 1.28 23.82
CA SER A 369 -5.91 2.62 23.78
C SER A 369 -5.82 3.22 22.39
N VAL A 370 -4.66 3.21 21.74
CA VAL A 370 -4.47 3.71 20.37
C VAL A 370 -5.37 2.94 19.40
N ALA A 371 -5.41 1.62 19.49
CA ALA A 371 -6.29 0.80 18.63
C ALA A 371 -7.77 1.17 18.81
N LEU A 372 -8.22 1.45 20.04
CA LEU A 372 -9.59 1.88 20.31
C LEU A 372 -9.89 3.25 19.71
N TYR A 373 -8.99 4.24 19.88
CA TYR A 373 -9.16 5.57 19.30
C TYR A 373 -9.29 5.51 17.77
N LEU A 374 -8.40 4.77 17.12
CA LEU A 374 -8.45 4.56 15.65
C LEU A 374 -9.75 3.88 15.21
N ALA A 375 -10.20 2.86 15.95
CA ALA A 375 -11.45 2.16 15.63
C ALA A 375 -12.67 3.07 15.80
N VAL A 376 -12.72 3.87 16.84
CA VAL A 376 -13.83 4.84 17.06
C VAL A 376 -13.84 5.91 15.98
N SER A 377 -12.69 6.43 15.58
CA SER A 377 -12.58 7.38 14.46
C SER A 377 -13.00 6.77 13.11
N ALA A 378 -12.79 5.46 12.94
CA ALA A 378 -13.14 4.76 11.70
C ALA A 378 -14.61 4.34 11.61
N LEU A 379 -15.19 3.83 12.71
CA LEU A 379 -16.46 3.12 12.73
C LEU A 379 -17.58 3.85 13.50
N GLY A 380 -17.22 4.83 14.32
CA GLY A 380 -18.13 5.49 15.26
C GLY A 380 -18.17 4.77 16.63
N PRO A 381 -18.37 5.51 17.74
CA PRO A 381 -18.32 4.98 19.10
C PRO A 381 -19.38 3.89 19.36
N GLU A 382 -20.55 3.98 18.72
CA GLU A 382 -21.64 3.03 18.84
C GLU A 382 -21.32 1.66 18.18
N ASN A 383 -20.28 1.59 17.36
CA ASN A 383 -19.85 0.39 16.65
C ASN A 383 -18.55 -0.21 17.21
N VAL A 384 -18.02 0.33 18.30
CA VAL A 384 -16.79 -0.16 18.92
C VAL A 384 -17.05 -0.59 20.36
N ILE A 385 -16.69 -1.84 20.66
CA ILE A 385 -16.89 -2.45 21.98
C ILE A 385 -15.54 -2.69 22.63
N GLY A 386 -15.22 -1.94 23.68
CA GLY A 386 -14.05 -2.17 24.52
C GLY A 386 -14.35 -3.22 25.61
N VAL A 387 -13.65 -4.34 25.57
CA VAL A 387 -13.83 -5.45 26.51
C VAL A 387 -12.73 -5.44 27.56
N LYS A 388 -13.12 -5.17 28.81
CA LYS A 388 -12.24 -5.32 29.97
C LYS A 388 -12.31 -6.76 30.47
N MET A 389 -11.17 -7.41 30.59
CA MET A 389 -11.06 -8.84 30.95
C MET A 389 -10.08 -9.02 32.12
N PRO A 390 -10.46 -8.55 33.33
CA PRO A 390 -9.59 -8.68 34.49
C PRO A 390 -9.35 -10.15 34.87
N TYR A 391 -8.13 -10.40 35.36
CA TYR A 391 -7.75 -11.60 36.07
C TYR A 391 -7.24 -11.22 37.45
N SER A 392 -7.16 -12.13 38.39
CA SER A 392 -6.75 -11.89 39.78
C SER A 392 -5.39 -11.17 39.94
N THR A 393 -4.55 -11.17 38.92
CA THR A 393 -3.25 -10.46 38.89
C THR A 393 -3.34 -9.07 38.24
N SER A 394 -4.47 -8.71 37.62
CA SER A 394 -4.66 -7.39 36.99
C SER A 394 -4.68 -6.29 38.06
N SER A 395 -4.01 -5.19 37.78
CA SER A 395 -3.99 -4.05 38.67
C SER A 395 -5.30 -3.23 38.58
N ASP A 396 -5.73 -2.63 39.71
CA ASP A 396 -6.87 -1.72 39.71
C ASP A 396 -6.58 -0.50 38.79
N GLU A 397 -5.34 -0.04 38.76
CA GLU A 397 -4.87 1.05 37.89
C GLU A 397 -5.13 0.75 36.40
N SER A 398 -4.90 -0.49 35.93
CA SER A 398 -5.17 -0.88 34.54
C SER A 398 -6.66 -0.81 34.21
N LEU A 399 -7.54 -1.16 35.14
CA LEU A 399 -8.99 -1.01 34.97
C LEU A 399 -9.41 0.46 34.94
N GLU A 400 -8.86 1.30 35.85
CA GLU A 400 -9.10 2.74 35.84
C GLU A 400 -8.66 3.39 34.53
N HIS A 401 -7.51 3.00 34.00
CA HIS A 401 -7.02 3.47 32.70
C HIS A 401 -7.94 3.07 31.55
N ALA A 402 -8.42 1.83 31.52
CA ALA A 402 -9.40 1.38 30.53
C ALA A 402 -10.71 2.20 30.61
N ASP A 403 -11.17 2.54 31.81
CA ASP A 403 -12.35 3.40 32.04
C ASP A 403 -12.13 4.82 31.53
N LEU A 404 -10.93 5.38 31.72
CA LEU A 404 -10.58 6.70 31.16
C LEU A 404 -10.68 6.72 29.63
N VAL A 405 -10.17 5.67 28.97
CA VAL A 405 -10.21 5.55 27.51
C VAL A 405 -11.64 5.39 27.00
N LEU A 406 -12.44 4.51 27.62
CA LEU A 406 -13.86 4.32 27.27
C LEU A 406 -14.64 5.61 27.43
N LYS A 407 -14.43 6.34 28.51
CA LYS A 407 -15.07 7.64 28.76
C LYS A 407 -14.65 8.70 27.73
N ALA A 408 -13.38 8.75 27.37
CA ALA A 408 -12.86 9.72 26.39
C ALA A 408 -13.38 9.45 24.97
N THR A 409 -13.51 8.19 24.60
CA THR A 409 -13.92 7.77 23.24
C THR A 409 -15.42 7.54 23.10
N MET A 410 -16.15 7.43 24.20
CA MET A 410 -17.58 7.05 24.24
C MET A 410 -17.87 5.68 23.59
N ALA A 411 -16.88 4.81 23.47
CA ALA A 411 -17.05 3.45 23.00
C ALA A 411 -17.90 2.63 23.98
N GLN A 412 -18.53 1.57 23.47
CA GLN A 412 -19.35 0.67 24.30
C GLN A 412 -18.45 -0.13 25.26
N GLU A 413 -18.88 -0.24 26.50
CA GLU A 413 -18.17 -1.01 27.54
C GLU A 413 -18.71 -2.43 27.65
N ARG A 414 -17.78 -3.40 27.83
CA ARG A 414 -18.08 -4.75 28.25
C ARG A 414 -17.07 -5.20 29.32
N MET A 415 -17.57 -5.75 30.42
CA MET A 415 -16.74 -6.36 31.48
C MET A 415 -16.95 -7.88 31.48
N VAL A 416 -15.86 -8.63 31.41
CA VAL A 416 -15.86 -10.10 31.52
C VAL A 416 -14.70 -10.54 32.40
N ASP A 417 -14.97 -10.86 33.65
CA ASP A 417 -13.96 -11.37 34.58
C ASP A 417 -13.57 -12.81 34.20
N VAL A 418 -12.28 -13.02 33.89
CA VAL A 418 -11.72 -14.33 33.48
C VAL A 418 -11.10 -15.10 34.64
N SER A 419 -11.13 -14.60 35.88
CA SER A 419 -10.48 -15.21 37.04
C SER A 419 -11.05 -16.59 37.33
N ARG A 420 -12.37 -16.69 37.46
CA ARG A 420 -13.02 -17.93 37.87
C ARG A 420 -12.78 -19.12 36.89
N PRO A 421 -12.94 -18.98 35.58
CA PRO A 421 -12.66 -20.08 34.67
C PRO A 421 -11.19 -20.48 34.64
N ILE A 422 -10.26 -19.53 34.74
CA ILE A 422 -8.81 -19.80 34.76
C ILE A 422 -8.45 -20.53 36.05
N ASP A 423 -8.87 -20.02 37.22
CA ASP A 423 -8.57 -20.64 38.51
C ASP A 423 -9.19 -22.04 38.64
N SER A 424 -10.39 -22.23 38.10
CA SER A 424 -11.03 -23.57 38.09
C SER A 424 -10.22 -24.57 37.25
N TYR A 425 -9.66 -24.15 36.13
CA TYR A 425 -8.77 -24.99 35.32
C TYR A 425 -7.49 -25.34 36.07
N ILE A 426 -6.84 -24.32 36.67
CA ILE A 426 -5.59 -24.49 37.43
C ILE A 426 -5.79 -25.47 38.59
N GLN A 427 -6.80 -25.23 39.41
CA GLN A 427 -7.10 -26.05 40.59
C GLN A 427 -7.39 -27.53 40.23
N ARG A 428 -7.97 -27.75 39.05
CA ARG A 428 -8.36 -29.12 38.65
C ARG A 428 -7.26 -29.91 37.98
N TYR A 429 -6.35 -29.21 37.25
CA TYR A 429 -5.44 -29.89 36.31
C TYR A 429 -3.97 -29.51 36.49
N GLU A 430 -3.62 -28.41 37.17
CA GLU A 430 -2.29 -27.82 37.12
C GLU A 430 -1.88 -27.20 38.47
N GLU A 431 -1.69 -28.01 39.52
CA GLU A 431 -1.36 -27.54 40.88
C GLU A 431 -0.06 -26.73 40.95
N ASP A 432 0.96 -27.03 40.10
CA ASP A 432 2.30 -26.40 40.07
C ASP A 432 2.52 -25.52 38.82
N LEU A 433 1.56 -24.67 38.45
CA LEU A 433 1.67 -23.83 37.29
C LEU A 433 2.66 -22.68 37.49
N SER A 434 3.71 -22.60 36.65
CA SER A 434 4.67 -21.50 36.70
C SER A 434 4.02 -20.15 36.33
N PRO A 435 4.54 -19.01 36.80
CA PRO A 435 4.01 -17.70 36.46
C PRO A 435 3.87 -17.46 34.94
N LEU A 436 4.87 -17.85 34.16
CA LEU A 436 4.85 -17.74 32.69
C LEU A 436 3.71 -18.57 32.07
N ARG A 437 3.49 -19.80 32.51
CA ARG A 437 2.38 -20.63 32.02
C ARG A 437 1.03 -20.05 32.40
N ARG A 438 0.92 -19.48 33.62
CA ARG A 438 -0.30 -18.80 34.09
C ARG A 438 -0.62 -17.58 33.24
N GLY A 439 0.36 -16.73 32.95
CA GLY A 439 0.22 -15.58 32.06
C GLY A 439 -0.24 -15.99 30.65
N ASN A 440 0.41 -17.00 30.06
CA ASN A 440 0.03 -17.53 28.75
C ASN A 440 -1.39 -18.13 28.74
N LEU A 441 -1.83 -18.76 29.84
CA LEU A 441 -3.17 -19.27 29.98
C LEU A 441 -4.18 -18.12 30.05
N ALA A 442 -3.91 -17.09 30.84
CA ALA A 442 -4.75 -15.91 30.96
C ALA A 442 -4.88 -15.16 29.61
N ALA A 443 -3.80 -14.98 28.87
CA ALA A 443 -3.84 -14.37 27.53
C ALA A 443 -4.74 -15.16 26.56
N ARG A 444 -4.65 -16.50 26.54
CA ARG A 444 -5.51 -17.35 25.70
C ARG A 444 -6.98 -17.34 26.13
N PHE A 445 -7.27 -17.27 27.42
CA PHE A 445 -8.65 -17.11 27.90
C PHE A 445 -9.23 -15.75 27.49
N ARG A 446 -8.44 -14.68 27.54
CA ARG A 446 -8.85 -13.36 27.03
C ARG A 446 -9.15 -13.40 25.54
N SER A 447 -8.30 -14.05 24.75
CA SER A 447 -8.55 -14.26 23.32
C SER A 447 -9.85 -15.05 23.08
N LEU A 448 -10.09 -16.14 23.81
CA LEU A 448 -11.34 -16.91 23.72
C LEU A 448 -12.56 -16.03 23.97
N VAL A 449 -12.54 -15.22 25.04
CA VAL A 449 -13.63 -14.28 25.37
C VAL A 449 -13.80 -13.25 24.25
N LEU A 450 -12.71 -12.72 23.72
CA LEU A 450 -12.76 -11.72 22.65
C LEU A 450 -13.47 -12.26 21.40
N PHE A 451 -13.14 -13.48 20.98
CA PHE A 451 -13.79 -14.13 19.84
C PHE A 451 -15.25 -14.52 20.13
N ASP A 452 -15.59 -14.93 21.35
CA ASP A 452 -16.99 -15.18 21.76
C ASP A 452 -17.82 -13.88 21.70
N GLN A 453 -17.29 -12.78 22.25
CA GLN A 453 -17.96 -11.48 22.18
C GLN A 453 -18.08 -10.95 20.74
N SER A 454 -17.08 -11.21 19.91
CA SER A 454 -17.11 -10.91 18.46
C SER A 454 -18.27 -11.64 17.77
N ALA A 455 -18.42 -12.93 17.99
CA ALA A 455 -19.52 -13.73 17.44
C ALA A 455 -20.90 -13.25 17.94
N LYS A 456 -21.00 -12.95 19.23
CA LYS A 456 -22.23 -12.44 19.86
C LYS A 456 -22.72 -11.13 19.26
N GLU A 457 -21.81 -10.22 18.98
CA GLU A 457 -22.12 -8.84 18.51
C GLU A 457 -22.12 -8.72 16.97
N ASN A 458 -21.87 -9.82 16.26
CA ASN A 458 -21.60 -9.81 14.81
C ASN A 458 -20.54 -8.77 14.44
N ALA A 459 -19.40 -8.83 15.13
CA ALA A 459 -18.30 -7.91 15.06
C ALA A 459 -17.00 -8.65 14.70
N LEU A 460 -15.92 -7.92 14.40
CA LEU A 460 -14.57 -8.51 14.30
C LEU A 460 -13.67 -8.08 15.44
N PRO A 461 -12.78 -8.97 15.93
CA PRO A 461 -11.75 -8.55 16.87
C PRO A 461 -10.68 -7.72 16.16
N LEU A 462 -10.26 -6.64 16.83
CA LEU A 462 -9.17 -5.78 16.39
C LEU A 462 -7.93 -6.02 17.23
N GLY A 463 -6.77 -6.23 16.57
CA GLY A 463 -5.48 -6.45 17.20
C GLY A 463 -4.86 -5.18 17.74
N THR A 464 -4.05 -5.35 18.77
CA THR A 464 -3.38 -4.27 19.50
C THR A 464 -1.87 -4.46 19.62
N GLY A 465 -1.28 -5.50 19.02
CA GLY A 465 0.16 -5.75 19.08
C GLY A 465 0.93 -4.82 18.14
N ASN A 466 2.02 -4.23 18.62
CA ASN A 466 2.89 -3.36 17.83
C ASN A 466 4.03 -4.13 17.14
N LYS A 467 4.78 -3.43 16.27
CA LYS A 467 5.90 -4.01 15.50
C LYS A 467 7.03 -4.50 16.38
N SER A 468 7.40 -3.75 17.44
CA SER A 468 8.48 -4.08 18.35
C SER A 468 8.21 -5.38 19.10
N GLU A 469 7.02 -5.54 19.66
CA GLU A 469 6.57 -6.77 20.32
C GLU A 469 6.62 -7.96 19.36
N ARG A 470 6.12 -7.80 18.15
CA ARG A 470 6.11 -8.87 17.14
C ARG A 470 7.53 -9.29 16.74
N LEU A 471 8.45 -8.34 16.53
CA LEU A 471 9.83 -8.62 16.14
C LEU A 471 10.62 -9.27 17.27
N LEU A 472 10.43 -8.80 18.52
CA LEU A 472 11.06 -9.37 19.71
C LEU A 472 10.42 -10.69 20.16
N GLY A 473 9.29 -11.10 19.53
CA GLY A 473 8.53 -12.29 19.90
C GLY A 473 7.88 -12.18 21.28
N TYR A 474 7.68 -10.95 21.76
CA TYR A 474 7.10 -10.63 23.07
C TYR A 474 5.58 -10.55 22.99
N TYR A 475 4.97 -11.68 22.80
CA TYR A 475 3.52 -11.89 22.80
C TYR A 475 3.19 -13.37 23.00
N THR A 476 1.99 -13.67 23.49
CA THR A 476 1.49 -15.05 23.60
C THR A 476 0.91 -15.51 22.27
N TRP A 477 1.61 -16.47 21.65
CA TRP A 477 1.22 -17.04 20.36
C TRP A 477 -0.19 -17.66 20.44
N HIS A 478 -1.01 -17.39 19.40
CA HIS A 478 -2.43 -17.72 19.35
C HIS A 478 -3.29 -17.11 20.46
N ALA A 479 -2.90 -15.92 20.93
CA ALA A 479 -3.69 -15.08 21.82
C ALA A 479 -3.67 -13.64 21.33
N ASP A 480 -2.61 -12.88 21.63
CA ASP A 480 -2.50 -11.46 21.31
C ASP A 480 -2.39 -11.20 19.80
N ASP A 481 -1.88 -12.17 19.03
CA ASP A 481 -1.69 -12.15 17.59
C ASP A 481 -2.87 -12.74 16.78
N SER A 482 -3.92 -13.19 17.47
CA SER A 482 -5.04 -13.88 16.81
C SER A 482 -6.06 -12.97 16.10
N PRO A 483 -6.27 -11.68 16.44
CA PRO A 483 -7.18 -10.82 15.70
C PRO A 483 -6.77 -10.65 14.23
N PRO A 484 -7.73 -10.71 13.28
CA PRO A 484 -7.45 -10.72 11.85
C PRO A 484 -7.02 -9.37 11.28
N ILE A 485 -7.23 -8.28 12.01
CA ILE A 485 -6.90 -6.90 11.61
C ILE A 485 -6.10 -6.26 12.73
N ASN A 486 -4.96 -5.65 12.41
CA ASN A 486 -4.12 -4.96 13.37
C ASN A 486 -3.59 -3.65 12.79
N PRO A 487 -4.18 -2.50 13.14
CA PRO A 487 -3.81 -1.21 12.55
C PRO A 487 -2.42 -0.71 13.00
N ILE A 488 -1.93 -1.08 14.17
CA ILE A 488 -0.65 -0.63 14.70
C ILE A 488 0.49 -1.65 14.53
N GLY A 489 0.22 -2.75 13.82
CA GLY A 489 1.17 -3.87 13.68
C GLY A 489 2.47 -3.54 12.96
N ASP A 490 2.55 -2.43 12.23
CA ASP A 490 3.77 -1.93 11.56
C ASP A 490 4.36 -0.68 12.24
N LEU A 491 3.85 -0.27 13.40
CA LEU A 491 4.41 0.81 14.20
C LEU A 491 5.32 0.26 15.30
N TYR A 492 6.52 0.83 15.42
CA TYR A 492 7.38 0.57 16.57
C TYR A 492 6.76 1.13 17.85
N LYS A 493 7.13 0.58 19.02
CA LYS A 493 6.60 1.06 20.32
C LYS A 493 6.80 2.55 20.50
N SER A 494 7.99 3.05 20.14
CA SER A 494 8.32 4.47 20.16
C SER A 494 7.32 5.32 19.33
N GLN A 495 6.93 4.82 18.18
CA GLN A 495 5.95 5.47 17.30
C GLN A 495 4.51 5.38 17.85
N VAL A 496 4.17 4.28 18.52
CA VAL A 496 2.86 4.14 19.18
C VAL A 496 2.70 5.17 20.28
N TRP A 497 3.73 5.45 21.09
CA TRP A 497 3.68 6.51 22.09
C TRP A 497 3.45 7.89 21.49
N GLU A 498 4.13 8.21 20.38
CA GLU A 498 3.93 9.49 19.67
C GLU A 498 2.51 9.59 19.09
N LEU A 499 2.02 8.54 18.47
CA LEU A 499 0.66 8.48 17.93
C LEU A 499 -0.39 8.59 19.06
N ALA A 500 -0.15 7.97 20.22
CA ALA A 500 -1.03 8.07 21.38
C ALA A 500 -1.16 9.52 21.87
N ARG A 501 -0.04 10.25 21.96
CA ARG A 501 -0.05 11.68 22.32
C ARG A 501 -0.82 12.52 21.31
N HIS A 502 -0.61 12.25 20.01
CA HIS A 502 -1.32 12.92 18.92
C HIS A 502 -2.83 12.68 18.97
N LEU A 503 -3.27 11.45 19.21
CA LEU A 503 -4.70 11.08 19.31
C LEU A 503 -5.37 11.59 20.60
N GLY A 504 -4.62 12.15 21.54
CA GLY A 504 -5.14 12.65 22.82
C GLY A 504 -5.44 11.56 23.83
N VAL A 505 -4.74 10.42 23.78
CA VAL A 505 -4.78 9.40 24.83
C VAL A 505 -4.29 10.03 26.13
N PRO A 506 -4.96 9.82 27.28
CA PRO A 506 -4.56 10.42 28.57
C PRO A 506 -3.09 10.16 28.90
N SER A 507 -2.36 11.21 29.30
CA SER A 507 -0.91 11.14 29.57
C SER A 507 -0.56 10.10 30.62
N VAL A 508 -1.42 9.89 31.62
CA VAL A 508 -1.24 8.85 32.64
C VAL A 508 -1.11 7.44 32.06
N ILE A 509 -1.68 7.19 30.87
CA ILE A 509 -1.57 5.92 30.15
C ILE A 509 -0.33 5.90 29.27
N VAL A 510 -0.04 7.01 28.59
CA VAL A 510 1.11 7.11 27.68
C VAL A 510 2.44 7.06 28.42
N ASP A 511 2.50 7.69 29.57
CA ASP A 511 3.73 7.80 30.39
C ASP A 511 3.89 6.63 31.37
N LYS A 512 2.92 5.70 31.44
CA LYS A 512 3.01 4.46 32.21
C LYS A 512 4.04 3.53 31.57
N PRO A 513 4.94 2.90 32.36
CA PRO A 513 5.80 1.83 31.86
C PRO A 513 4.99 0.72 31.20
N ALA A 514 5.45 0.23 30.05
CA ALA A 514 4.76 -0.84 29.33
C ALA A 514 4.70 -2.11 30.20
N SER A 515 3.51 -2.69 30.34
CA SER A 515 3.29 -3.92 31.09
C SER A 515 2.17 -4.74 30.44
N ALA A 516 2.41 -6.03 30.24
CA ALA A 516 1.40 -6.97 29.80
C ALA A 516 0.40 -7.37 30.90
N ASP A 517 0.62 -6.94 32.16
CA ASP A 517 -0.21 -7.25 33.35
C ASP A 517 -0.45 -8.78 33.56
N LEU A 518 0.50 -9.59 33.06
CA LEU A 518 0.45 -11.06 33.19
C LEU A 518 1.08 -11.55 34.51
N VAL A 519 2.08 -10.81 35.01
CA VAL A 519 2.76 -11.04 36.29
C VAL A 519 2.76 -9.73 37.07
N ALA A 520 2.24 -9.77 38.30
CA ALA A 520 2.12 -8.57 39.12
C ALA A 520 3.47 -7.89 39.37
N GLY A 521 3.56 -6.60 39.07
CA GLY A 521 4.73 -5.76 39.33
C GLY A 521 5.92 -5.95 38.37
N VAL A 522 5.77 -6.64 37.27
CA VAL A 522 6.81 -6.82 36.25
C VAL A 522 6.45 -6.01 35.00
N ASN A 523 7.38 -5.17 34.53
CA ASN A 523 7.25 -4.41 33.30
C ASN A 523 7.81 -5.21 32.11
N ASP A 524 7.34 -4.91 30.91
CA ASP A 524 7.79 -5.55 29.67
C ASP A 524 9.31 -5.41 29.50
N GLU A 525 9.86 -4.25 29.77
CA GLU A 525 11.29 -3.95 29.62
C GLU A 525 12.18 -4.75 30.59
N ASP A 526 11.67 -5.05 31.80
CA ASP A 526 12.35 -5.91 32.77
C ASP A 526 12.43 -7.35 32.27
N GLU A 527 11.34 -7.88 31.68
CA GLU A 527 11.35 -9.23 31.09
C GLU A 527 12.13 -9.30 29.78
N LEU A 528 12.11 -8.24 28.99
CA LEU A 528 12.88 -8.13 27.76
C LEU A 528 14.37 -8.01 28.04
N GLY A 529 14.76 -7.34 29.14
CA GLY A 529 16.13 -7.00 29.48
C GLY A 529 16.69 -5.83 28.67
N ILE A 530 15.82 -5.04 28.03
CA ILE A 530 16.13 -3.86 27.21
C ILE A 530 14.89 -2.97 27.10
N SER A 531 15.08 -1.65 27.11
CA SER A 531 13.97 -0.72 26.86
C SER A 531 13.59 -0.69 25.38
N TYR A 532 12.33 -0.35 25.07
CA TYR A 532 11.90 -0.18 23.68
C TYR A 532 12.64 0.95 22.97
N GLU A 533 12.98 2.04 23.69
CA GLU A 533 13.79 3.13 23.15
C GLU A 533 15.16 2.67 22.65
N GLN A 534 15.72 1.65 23.29
CA GLN A 534 17.02 1.05 22.89
C GLN A 534 16.83 -0.05 21.84
N ALA A 535 15.77 -0.82 21.91
CA ALA A 535 15.51 -1.94 21.02
C ALA A 535 15.06 -1.50 19.61
N ASP A 536 14.17 -0.49 19.53
CA ASP A 536 13.58 -0.05 18.28
C ASP A 536 14.61 0.43 17.24
N PRO A 537 15.62 1.25 17.57
CA PRO A 537 16.67 1.61 16.62
C PRO A 537 17.49 0.41 16.11
N ILE A 538 17.77 -0.55 16.98
CA ILE A 538 18.50 -1.77 16.60
C ILE A 538 17.62 -2.59 15.63
N LEU A 539 16.34 -2.79 15.95
CA LEU A 539 15.40 -3.50 15.08
C LEU A 539 15.28 -2.81 13.72
N TYR A 540 15.16 -1.49 13.71
CA TYR A 540 15.05 -0.70 12.48
C TYR A 540 16.24 -0.97 11.55
N TRP A 541 17.47 -0.80 12.03
CA TRP A 541 18.65 -0.96 11.19
C TRP A 541 18.92 -2.41 10.78
N LEU A 542 18.57 -3.39 11.62
CA LEU A 542 18.61 -4.81 11.22
C LEU A 542 17.65 -5.09 10.06
N LEU A 543 16.46 -4.50 10.06
CA LEU A 543 15.48 -4.64 8.97
C LEU A 543 15.90 -3.88 7.71
N GLU A 544 16.67 -2.79 7.84
CA GLU A 544 17.29 -2.07 6.72
C GLU A 544 18.49 -2.84 6.12
N GLY A 545 18.83 -4.01 6.68
CA GLY A 545 19.86 -4.91 6.16
C GLY A 545 21.25 -4.73 6.74
N TYR A 546 21.41 -3.96 7.82
CA TYR A 546 22.67 -3.86 8.55
C TYR A 546 22.89 -5.11 9.40
N SER A 547 24.13 -5.62 9.41
CA SER A 547 24.50 -6.75 10.26
C SER A 547 24.69 -6.34 11.72
N PRO A 548 24.56 -7.28 12.68
CA PRO A 548 24.87 -7.02 14.08
C PRO A 548 26.25 -6.40 14.31
N GLU A 549 27.27 -6.86 13.56
CA GLU A 549 28.65 -6.36 13.65
C GLU A 549 28.77 -4.92 13.17
N GLU A 550 27.99 -4.51 12.16
CA GLU A 550 27.95 -3.12 11.70
C GLU A 550 27.31 -2.21 12.76
N LEU A 551 26.23 -2.65 13.42
CA LEU A 551 25.60 -1.90 14.49
C LEU A 551 26.56 -1.69 15.67
N LYS A 552 27.25 -2.73 16.12
CA LYS A 552 28.27 -2.65 17.18
C LYS A 552 29.39 -1.65 16.82
N ARG A 553 29.90 -1.71 15.61
CA ARG A 553 30.93 -0.76 15.13
C ARG A 553 30.45 0.69 15.07
N ASN A 554 29.14 0.90 14.89
CA ASN A 554 28.50 2.22 14.88
C ASN A 554 28.05 2.69 16.27
N GLY A 555 28.47 2.02 17.35
CA GLY A 555 28.32 2.50 18.72
C GLY A 555 27.08 1.98 19.46
N PHE A 556 26.32 1.06 18.86
CA PHE A 556 25.26 0.37 19.62
C PHE A 556 25.88 -0.60 20.65
N PRO A 557 25.37 -0.67 21.88
CA PRO A 557 25.92 -1.57 22.90
C PRO A 557 25.85 -3.04 22.45
N ASP A 558 26.97 -3.74 22.52
CA ASP A 558 27.10 -5.13 22.05
C ASP A 558 26.05 -6.05 22.67
N THR A 559 25.83 -5.92 23.97
CA THR A 559 24.83 -6.70 24.72
C THR A 559 23.42 -6.51 24.20
N ASN A 560 23.04 -5.26 23.85
CA ASN A 560 21.72 -4.93 23.35
C ASN A 560 21.53 -5.47 21.93
N VAL A 561 22.55 -5.30 21.06
CA VAL A 561 22.52 -5.84 19.69
C VAL A 561 22.39 -7.37 19.70
N GLU A 562 23.16 -8.07 20.54
CA GLU A 562 23.09 -9.53 20.68
C GLU A 562 21.74 -10.00 21.23
N LEU A 563 21.19 -9.28 22.20
CA LEU A 563 19.88 -9.60 22.76
C LEU A 563 18.78 -9.47 21.71
N VAL A 564 18.72 -8.33 21.01
CA VAL A 564 17.72 -8.06 19.98
C VAL A 564 17.85 -9.06 18.82
N TRP A 565 19.08 -9.26 18.32
CA TRP A 565 19.33 -10.23 17.25
C TRP A 565 18.91 -11.66 17.62
N ARG A 566 19.24 -12.10 18.83
CA ARG A 566 18.84 -13.42 19.35
C ARG A 566 17.32 -13.56 19.40
N ARG A 567 16.60 -12.56 19.95
CA ARG A 567 15.15 -12.58 20.01
C ARG A 567 14.52 -12.60 18.62
N LEU A 568 14.95 -11.71 17.74
CA LEU A 568 14.47 -11.64 16.36
C LEU A 568 14.64 -12.97 15.61
N SER A 569 15.83 -13.60 15.74
CA SER A 569 16.17 -14.84 15.04
C SER A 569 15.46 -16.07 15.62
N GLN A 570 15.30 -16.15 16.96
CA GLN A 570 14.73 -17.33 17.61
C GLN A 570 13.19 -17.35 17.62
N THR A 571 12.55 -16.20 17.38
CA THR A 571 11.09 -16.06 17.45
C THR A 571 10.43 -15.87 16.07
N HIS A 572 11.20 -15.94 14.97
CA HIS A 572 10.67 -15.72 13.62
C HIS A 572 9.45 -16.60 13.28
N TRP A 573 9.46 -17.84 13.72
CA TRP A 573 8.38 -18.82 13.50
C TRP A 573 7.03 -18.41 14.12
N LYS A 574 7.03 -17.53 15.14
CA LYS A 574 5.80 -16.99 15.70
C LYS A 574 5.07 -16.05 14.75
N ARG A 575 5.78 -15.46 13.78
CA ARG A 575 5.26 -14.48 12.83
C ARG A 575 4.73 -15.09 11.54
N GLU A 576 4.86 -16.41 11.41
CA GLU A 576 4.44 -17.14 10.23
C GLU A 576 3.09 -17.84 10.47
N LEU A 577 2.35 -18.03 9.40
CA LEU A 577 1.16 -18.90 9.41
C LEU A 577 1.57 -20.35 9.72
N PRO A 578 0.64 -21.20 10.19
CA PRO A 578 0.93 -22.61 10.38
C PRO A 578 1.53 -23.24 9.12
N THR A 579 2.67 -23.91 9.28
CA THR A 579 3.32 -24.62 8.18
C THR A 579 2.44 -25.80 7.75
N VAL A 580 2.04 -25.80 6.49
CA VAL A 580 1.20 -26.87 5.89
C VAL A 580 2.09 -27.75 5.02
N ALA A 581 1.92 -29.08 5.13
CA ALA A 581 2.53 -30.01 4.20
C ALA A 581 1.83 -29.91 2.84
N MET A 582 2.50 -29.35 1.85
CA MET A 582 1.95 -29.15 0.52
C MET A 582 1.94 -30.46 -0.26
N MET A 583 0.76 -30.97 -0.56
CA MET A 583 0.53 -32.24 -1.27
C MET A 583 -0.08 -32.03 -2.66
N SER A 584 -0.43 -30.79 -3.00
CA SER A 584 -1.06 -30.43 -4.28
C SER A 584 -0.61 -29.04 -4.73
N SER A 585 -0.83 -28.71 -5.99
CA SER A 585 -0.58 -27.37 -6.55
C SER A 585 -1.57 -26.29 -6.05
N THR A 586 -2.59 -26.68 -5.29
CA THR A 586 -3.63 -25.81 -4.72
C THR A 586 -3.65 -25.87 -3.19
N ALA A 587 -2.52 -26.20 -2.56
CA ALA A 587 -2.41 -26.23 -1.11
C ALA A 587 -2.55 -24.80 -0.52
N ILE A 588 -3.17 -24.70 0.65
CA ILE A 588 -3.24 -23.43 1.40
C ILE A 588 -1.80 -22.98 1.70
N GLY A 589 -1.47 -21.74 1.39
CA GLY A 589 -0.12 -21.19 1.50
C GLY A 589 0.69 -21.27 0.20
N GLU A 590 0.17 -21.91 -0.86
CA GLU A 590 0.66 -21.75 -2.22
C GLU A 590 0.12 -20.43 -2.83
N PHE A 591 0.84 -19.95 -3.83
CA PHE A 591 0.47 -18.71 -4.50
C PHE A 591 -0.76 -18.83 -5.40
N TYR A 592 -1.29 -20.02 -5.58
CA TYR A 592 -2.49 -20.25 -6.34
C TYR A 592 -3.71 -20.33 -5.43
N LEU A 593 -4.13 -19.19 -4.90
CA LEU A 593 -5.40 -19.04 -4.21
C LEU A 593 -6.37 -18.25 -5.10
N ARG A 594 -7.66 -18.40 -4.83
CA ARG A 594 -8.67 -17.61 -5.54
C ARG A 594 -8.57 -16.14 -5.16
N PRO A 595 -8.99 -15.18 -6.01
CA PRO A 595 -8.92 -13.76 -5.73
C PRO A 595 -9.52 -13.34 -4.40
N LYS A 596 -10.54 -14.08 -3.90
CA LYS A 596 -11.21 -13.80 -2.63
C LYS A 596 -10.49 -14.33 -1.39
N ASP A 597 -9.44 -15.10 -1.56
CA ASP A 597 -8.69 -15.71 -0.45
C ASP A 597 -7.51 -14.82 0.00
N PHE A 598 -7.29 -13.69 -0.68
CA PHE A 598 -6.20 -12.76 -0.38
C PHE A 598 -6.68 -11.47 0.25
#